data_471486e592d0979ada0b8278949a7fc5
#
_entry.id   471486e592d0979ada0b8278949a7fc5
#
_cell.length_a   1.000
_cell.length_b   1.000
_cell.length_c   1.000
_cell.angle_alpha   90.00
_cell.angle_beta   90.00
_cell.angle_gamma   90.00
#
_symmetry.space_group_name_H-M   'P 1'
#
loop_
_entity.id
_entity.type
_entity.pdbx_description
1 polymer ?
#
loop_
_entity_poly.entity_id
_entity_poly.type
_entity_poly.pdbx_seq_one_letter_code
_entity_poly.pdbx_strand_id
1 'polypeptide(L)'
;MGQSRGGRAPIEVLVVSLASTHGLRIADEQLAGALERAGASVEIARALRPRPLRTLMLTDLSWAWAARKAAAEAIRRSRPRAIIYSSTTAALLWPRSGAIRFDAPSAGNRPGRHGLWQRPLERRRLAQAPLLLPWSEGAMRELSERPGGEALVLPVAVEASGSSAGERDIAAITYAANPSKKGLDRVLAAWRAVSSDGPVGASELVVAGASDDDLRRAGLAAGGAGVRSVGPLPREEYRALLRRARVFVCAPRREDYGIAQLEALADGCMLVTTPAPGPYAALPLARELDPRLVSLDLAGALRAALEDPVADYAARAAVLLEPFGTAGVERVVAEELLPRLLA
;
A
#
# COMPACT_ATOMS: atom_id res chain seq x y z
N MET A 1 10.75 20.45 -49.09
CA MET A 1 9.99 19.35 -48.45
C MET A 1 10.25 19.43 -46.96
N GLY A 2 9.32 20.05 -46.20
CA GLY A 2 9.40 20.21 -44.77
C GLY A 2 8.95 18.92 -44.08
N GLN A 3 9.85 18.29 -43.35
CA GLN A 3 9.48 17.22 -42.41
C GLN A 3 8.60 17.84 -41.31
N SER A 4 7.32 17.49 -41.31
CA SER A 4 6.42 17.78 -40.20
C SER A 4 6.98 17.12 -38.95
N ARG A 5 7.47 17.95 -38.00
CA ARG A 5 7.70 17.52 -36.62
C ARG A 5 6.35 17.00 -36.11
N GLY A 6 6.20 15.69 -36.03
CA GLY A 6 5.06 15.04 -35.40
C GLY A 6 4.93 15.55 -33.97
N GLY A 7 4.09 16.54 -33.77
CA GLY A 7 3.75 17.06 -32.46
C GLY A 7 3.08 15.95 -31.68
N ARG A 8 3.74 15.46 -30.64
CA ARG A 8 3.11 14.57 -29.64
C ARG A 8 1.89 15.30 -29.11
N ALA A 9 0.74 14.63 -29.06
CA ALA A 9 -0.47 15.22 -28.49
C ALA A 9 -0.15 15.80 -27.10
N PRO A 10 -0.72 16.96 -26.73
CA PRO A 10 -0.45 17.57 -25.43
C PRO A 10 -0.87 16.61 -24.31
N ILE A 11 -0.01 16.42 -23.31
CA ILE A 11 -0.30 15.61 -22.14
C ILE A 11 -1.27 16.37 -21.25
N GLU A 12 -2.38 15.73 -20.85
CA GLU A 12 -3.36 16.34 -19.97
C GLU A 12 -2.97 16.20 -18.51
N VAL A 13 -2.54 14.99 -18.11
CA VAL A 13 -2.21 14.69 -16.71
C VAL A 13 -0.78 14.19 -16.58
N LEU A 14 -0.01 14.84 -15.69
CA LEU A 14 1.33 14.41 -15.31
C LEU A 14 1.27 13.76 -13.92
N VAL A 15 1.66 12.49 -13.80
CA VAL A 15 1.84 11.81 -12.52
C VAL A 15 3.32 11.85 -12.13
N VAL A 16 3.65 12.49 -11.00
CA VAL A 16 5.02 12.58 -10.48
C VAL A 16 5.22 11.48 -9.45
N SER A 17 5.97 10.44 -9.81
CA SER A 17 6.16 9.22 -9.03
C SER A 17 7.54 9.14 -8.41
N LEU A 18 7.62 8.76 -7.13
CA LEU A 18 8.88 8.35 -6.50
C LEU A 18 9.30 6.94 -6.93
N ALA A 19 8.34 6.05 -7.18
CA ALA A 19 8.58 4.62 -7.44
C ALA A 19 9.52 3.97 -6.41
N SER A 20 9.54 4.49 -5.16
CA SER A 20 10.50 4.11 -4.11
C SER A 20 10.29 2.69 -3.57
N THR A 21 9.07 2.18 -3.66
CA THR A 21 8.70 0.81 -3.31
C THR A 21 7.93 0.15 -4.45
N HIS A 22 7.87 -1.19 -4.43
CA HIS A 22 7.10 -1.95 -5.42
C HIS A 22 5.60 -1.58 -5.40
N GLY A 23 5.02 -1.48 -4.19
CA GLY A 23 3.60 -1.13 -4.04
C GLY A 23 3.27 0.28 -4.56
N LEU A 24 4.10 1.29 -4.28
CA LEU A 24 3.92 2.64 -4.81
C LEU A 24 3.99 2.67 -6.34
N ARG A 25 4.93 1.93 -6.93
CA ARG A 25 5.04 1.86 -8.39
C ARG A 25 3.80 1.28 -9.05
N ILE A 26 3.28 0.16 -8.52
CA ILE A 26 2.04 -0.46 -9.01
C ILE A 26 0.87 0.51 -8.85
N ALA A 27 0.72 1.15 -7.69
CA ALA A 27 -0.35 2.11 -7.44
C ALA A 27 -0.33 3.30 -8.42
N ASP A 28 0.86 3.77 -8.82
CA ASP A 28 1.02 4.85 -9.78
C ASP A 28 0.71 4.40 -11.22
N GLU A 29 1.11 3.18 -11.59
CA GLU A 29 0.79 2.57 -12.88
C GLU A 29 -0.72 2.28 -13.02
N GLN A 30 -1.37 1.80 -11.96
CA GLN A 30 -2.82 1.61 -11.92
C GLN A 30 -3.56 2.94 -12.08
N LEU A 31 -3.14 4.00 -11.38
CA LEU A 31 -3.74 5.32 -11.52
C LEU A 31 -3.59 5.87 -12.94
N ALA A 32 -2.40 5.78 -13.52
CA ALA A 32 -2.17 6.23 -14.88
C ALA A 32 -3.05 5.47 -15.89
N GLY A 33 -3.10 4.15 -15.78
CA GLY A 33 -3.97 3.31 -16.63
C GLY A 33 -5.46 3.63 -16.46
N ALA A 34 -5.93 3.91 -15.24
CA ALA A 34 -7.32 4.32 -15.00
C ALA A 34 -7.64 5.68 -15.66
N LEU A 35 -6.74 6.66 -15.55
CA LEU A 35 -6.87 7.95 -16.22
C LEU A 35 -6.86 7.82 -17.76
N GLU A 36 -6.00 6.94 -18.31
CA GLU A 36 -5.95 6.66 -19.75
C GLU A 36 -7.26 6.02 -20.23
N ARG A 37 -7.81 5.05 -19.48
CA ARG A 37 -9.12 4.44 -19.78
C ARG A 37 -10.28 5.43 -19.67
N ALA A 38 -10.15 6.43 -18.81
CA ALA A 38 -11.09 7.56 -18.72
C ALA A 38 -10.93 8.59 -19.86
N GLY A 39 -9.97 8.38 -20.79
CA GLY A 39 -9.76 9.20 -21.97
C GLY A 39 -8.68 10.27 -21.85
N ALA A 40 -7.97 10.38 -20.72
CA ALA A 40 -6.91 11.36 -20.55
C ALA A 40 -5.58 10.88 -21.16
N SER A 41 -4.81 11.80 -21.75
CA SER A 41 -3.42 11.54 -22.09
C SER A 41 -2.52 11.73 -20.87
N VAL A 42 -1.80 10.66 -20.46
CA VAL A 42 -1.05 10.62 -19.21
C VAL A 42 0.45 10.45 -19.45
N GLU A 43 1.25 11.11 -18.63
CA GLU A 43 2.69 10.88 -18.54
C GLU A 43 3.09 10.61 -17.08
N ILE A 44 3.93 9.59 -16.84
CA ILE A 44 4.51 9.34 -15.51
C ILE A 44 5.95 9.85 -15.49
N ALA A 45 6.21 10.90 -14.73
CA ALA A 45 7.56 11.38 -14.43
C ALA A 45 8.12 10.65 -13.21
N ARG A 46 9.02 9.68 -13.45
CA ARG A 46 9.64 8.90 -12.36
C ARG A 46 10.89 9.61 -11.84
N ALA A 47 10.94 9.80 -10.52
CA ALA A 47 12.13 10.29 -9.84
C ALA A 47 13.27 9.26 -9.96
N LEU A 48 14.46 9.71 -10.32
CA LEU A 48 15.64 8.85 -10.28
C LEU A 48 15.96 8.50 -8.82
N ARG A 49 16.21 7.21 -8.56
CA ARG A 49 16.52 6.73 -7.21
C ARG A 49 17.79 7.41 -6.66
N PRO A 50 17.68 8.23 -5.61
CA PRO A 50 18.86 8.84 -5.01
C PRO A 50 19.69 7.81 -4.26
N ARG A 51 20.96 8.11 -4.03
CA ARG A 51 21.80 7.29 -3.15
C ARG A 51 21.27 7.36 -1.73
N PRO A 52 21.21 6.23 -1.00
CA PRO A 52 20.79 6.23 0.39
C PRO A 52 21.74 7.09 1.23
N LEU A 53 21.16 7.95 2.08
CA LEU A 53 21.88 8.83 2.98
C LEU A 53 21.80 8.33 4.42
N ARG A 54 22.72 8.82 5.29
CA ARG A 54 22.85 8.33 6.68
C ARG A 54 21.60 8.57 7.54
N THR A 55 20.75 9.52 7.20
CA THR A 55 19.55 9.85 7.96
C THR A 55 18.30 9.78 7.10
N LEU A 56 17.17 9.38 7.70
CA LEU A 56 15.87 9.38 7.02
C LEU A 56 15.52 10.78 6.51
N MET A 57 15.81 11.80 7.28
CA MET A 57 15.54 13.20 6.93
C MET A 57 16.26 13.64 5.64
N LEU A 58 17.54 13.32 5.48
CA LEU A 58 18.30 13.62 4.26
C LEU A 58 17.87 12.74 3.09
N THR A 59 17.50 11.50 3.36
CA THR A 59 16.94 10.59 2.35
C THR A 59 15.64 11.13 1.78
N ASP A 60 14.71 11.59 2.62
CA ASP A 60 13.45 12.19 2.18
C ASP A 60 13.69 13.49 1.39
N LEU A 61 14.66 14.31 1.80
CA LEU A 61 15.05 15.51 1.04
C LEU A 61 15.61 15.15 -0.34
N SER A 62 16.45 14.14 -0.41
CA SER A 62 17.01 13.69 -1.70
C SER A 62 15.94 13.16 -2.66
N TRP A 63 14.94 12.44 -2.14
CA TRP A 63 13.76 12.01 -2.90
C TRP A 63 12.92 13.21 -3.37
N ALA A 64 12.67 14.19 -2.50
CA ALA A 64 11.93 15.40 -2.86
C ALA A 64 12.64 16.20 -3.98
N TRP A 65 13.98 16.30 -3.93
CA TRP A 65 14.77 16.90 -5.00
C TRP A 65 14.72 16.12 -6.31
N ALA A 66 14.80 14.78 -6.24
CA ALA A 66 14.67 13.93 -7.42
C ALA A 66 13.30 14.08 -8.08
N ALA A 67 12.23 14.09 -7.28
CA ALA A 67 10.86 14.33 -7.75
C ALA A 67 10.71 15.73 -8.39
N ARG A 68 11.25 16.79 -7.73
CA ARG A 68 11.25 18.15 -8.29
C ARG A 68 11.92 18.20 -9.66
N LYS A 69 13.08 17.55 -9.81
CA LYS A 69 13.81 17.54 -11.09
C LYS A 69 12.98 16.84 -12.17
N ALA A 70 12.46 15.65 -11.89
CA ALA A 70 11.63 14.90 -12.83
C ALA A 70 10.37 15.68 -13.22
N ALA A 71 9.67 16.27 -12.24
CA ALA A 71 8.50 17.11 -12.49
C ALA A 71 8.83 18.34 -13.34
N ALA A 72 9.89 19.09 -13.00
CA ALA A 72 10.27 20.30 -13.74
C ALA A 72 10.64 20.00 -15.18
N GLU A 73 11.32 18.89 -15.44
CA GLU A 73 11.68 18.44 -16.79
C GLU A 73 10.42 18.06 -17.59
N ALA A 74 9.55 17.24 -17.03
CA ALA A 74 8.31 16.82 -17.66
C ALA A 74 7.39 18.02 -17.95
N ILE A 75 7.23 18.95 -17.00
CA ILE A 75 6.42 20.17 -17.18
C ILE A 75 6.92 21.00 -18.36
N ARG A 76 8.24 21.18 -18.50
CA ARG A 76 8.81 21.94 -19.62
C ARG A 76 8.60 21.24 -20.96
N ARG A 77 8.69 19.90 -20.99
CA ARG A 77 8.57 19.10 -22.20
C ARG A 77 7.13 18.97 -22.67
N SER A 78 6.20 18.61 -21.78
CA SER A 78 4.84 18.19 -22.14
C SER A 78 3.77 19.22 -21.80
N ARG A 79 4.06 20.24 -20.98
CA ARG A 79 3.13 21.30 -20.56
C ARG A 79 1.76 20.77 -20.11
N PRO A 80 1.70 19.85 -19.13
CA PRO A 80 0.47 19.19 -18.71
C PRO A 80 -0.54 20.20 -18.18
N ARG A 81 -1.84 19.91 -18.35
CA ARG A 81 -2.94 20.71 -17.77
C ARG A 81 -2.98 20.51 -16.26
N ALA A 82 -2.94 19.28 -15.80
CA ALA A 82 -2.97 18.90 -14.38
C ALA A 82 -1.72 18.12 -13.97
N ILE A 83 -1.40 18.16 -12.66
CA ILE A 83 -0.31 17.39 -12.06
C ILE A 83 -0.84 16.66 -10.84
N ILE A 84 -0.46 15.37 -10.71
CA ILE A 84 -0.66 14.57 -9.50
C ILE A 84 0.70 14.19 -8.94
N TYR A 85 1.00 14.59 -7.71
CA TYR A 85 2.14 14.11 -6.96
C TYR A 85 1.74 12.85 -6.20
N SER A 86 2.36 11.71 -6.49
CA SER A 86 1.92 10.40 -6.01
C SER A 86 2.27 10.10 -4.54
N SER A 87 2.87 11.05 -3.86
CA SER A 87 3.09 11.02 -2.41
C SER A 87 3.29 12.42 -1.85
N THR A 88 3.13 12.60 -0.54
CA THR A 88 3.46 13.86 0.13
C THR A 88 4.91 14.24 -0.09
N THR A 89 5.85 13.26 -0.04
CA THR A 89 7.29 13.51 -0.30
C THR A 89 7.54 14.01 -1.73
N ALA A 90 6.83 13.51 -2.74
CA ALA A 90 6.96 13.99 -4.12
C ALA A 90 6.51 15.46 -4.26
N ALA A 91 5.53 15.90 -3.44
CA ALA A 91 4.99 17.24 -3.46
C ALA A 91 5.83 18.27 -2.68
N LEU A 92 6.70 17.86 -1.75
CA LEU A 92 7.41 18.78 -0.84
C LEU A 92 8.07 19.94 -1.56
N LEU A 93 8.82 19.66 -2.62
CA LEU A 93 9.57 20.66 -3.39
C LEU A 93 8.99 20.89 -4.79
N TRP A 94 7.70 20.74 -4.97
CA TRP A 94 7.04 20.85 -6.27
C TRP A 94 7.42 22.14 -7.03
N PRO A 95 7.67 22.07 -8.36
CA PRO A 95 7.92 23.26 -9.15
C PRO A 95 6.63 24.01 -9.54
N ARG A 96 5.49 23.33 -9.56
CA ARG A 96 4.13 23.83 -9.83
C ARG A 96 3.14 23.10 -8.94
N SER A 97 2.12 23.79 -8.44
CA SER A 97 1.03 23.21 -7.64
C SER A 97 0.30 22.11 -8.41
N GLY A 98 -0.25 21.15 -7.69
CA GLY A 98 -1.02 20.03 -8.25
C GLY A 98 -1.72 19.24 -7.16
N ALA A 99 -2.49 18.25 -7.56
CA ALA A 99 -3.12 17.33 -6.63
C ALA A 99 -2.06 16.51 -5.87
N ILE A 100 -2.34 16.13 -4.63
CA ILE A 100 -1.44 15.31 -3.80
C ILE A 100 -2.14 14.01 -3.45
N ARG A 101 -1.59 12.89 -3.90
CA ARG A 101 -2.02 11.54 -3.55
C ARG A 101 -1.15 11.00 -2.41
N PHE A 102 -1.74 10.34 -1.41
CA PHE A 102 -0.98 9.83 -0.26
C PHE A 102 -1.70 8.70 0.47
N ASP A 103 -0.91 7.79 1.05
CA ASP A 103 -1.34 6.71 1.93
C ASP A 103 -1.44 7.15 3.41
N ALA A 104 -0.49 7.99 3.86
CA ALA A 104 -0.44 8.54 5.19
C ALA A 104 0.34 9.86 5.22
N PRO A 105 0.02 10.80 6.13
CA PRO A 105 0.83 11.99 6.36
C PRO A 105 2.15 11.63 7.07
N SER A 106 3.17 12.47 6.91
CA SER A 106 4.50 12.25 7.50
C SER A 106 4.49 12.30 9.03
N ALA A 107 3.49 12.91 9.66
CA ALA A 107 3.39 13.00 11.11
C ALA A 107 3.43 11.63 11.80
N GLY A 108 2.74 10.62 11.23
CA GLY A 108 2.75 9.27 11.74
C GLY A 108 4.00 8.46 11.38
N ASN A 109 4.64 8.77 10.25
CA ASN A 109 5.78 8.01 9.70
C ASN A 109 7.15 8.60 10.04
N ARG A 110 7.21 9.85 10.49
CA ARG A 110 8.43 10.60 10.80
C ARG A 110 8.32 11.24 12.20
N PRO A 111 8.29 10.41 13.26
CA PRO A 111 8.18 10.93 14.63
C PRO A 111 9.44 11.70 15.05
N GLY A 112 9.30 12.57 16.05
CA GLY A 112 10.40 13.30 16.65
C GLY A 112 11.16 14.19 15.66
N ARG A 113 12.48 14.18 15.76
CA ARG A 113 13.39 15.02 14.94
C ARG A 113 13.41 14.67 13.45
N HIS A 114 13.01 13.46 13.09
CA HIS A 114 13.03 13.00 11.71
C HIS A 114 12.07 13.76 10.77
N GLY A 115 11.03 14.39 11.33
CA GLY A 115 10.04 15.15 10.56
C GLY A 115 10.10 16.66 10.75
N LEU A 116 11.14 17.24 11.41
CA LEU A 116 11.17 18.66 11.79
C LEU A 116 10.98 19.62 10.62
N TRP A 117 11.64 19.40 9.49
CA TRP A 117 11.50 20.25 8.30
C TRP A 117 10.36 19.77 7.39
N GLN A 118 10.13 18.45 7.33
CA GLN A 118 9.18 17.82 6.43
C GLN A 118 7.73 18.13 6.82
N ARG A 119 7.38 17.96 8.10
CA ARG A 119 6.01 18.17 8.59
C ARG A 119 5.44 19.58 8.34
N PRO A 120 6.14 20.69 8.66
CA PRO A 120 5.61 22.02 8.36
C PRO A 120 5.50 22.28 6.85
N LEU A 121 6.47 21.79 6.06
CA LEU A 121 6.42 21.93 4.62
C LEU A 121 5.29 21.09 3.99
N GLU A 122 5.11 19.87 4.46
CA GLU A 122 3.99 18.99 4.06
C GLU A 122 2.64 19.66 4.37
N ARG A 123 2.43 20.15 5.60
CA ARG A 123 1.20 20.89 5.96
C ARG A 123 0.94 22.04 5.00
N ARG A 124 1.97 22.82 4.70
CA ARG A 124 1.86 23.92 3.74
C ARG A 124 1.46 23.42 2.35
N ARG A 125 2.04 22.30 1.87
CA ARG A 125 1.72 21.73 0.55
C ARG A 125 0.30 21.18 0.49
N LEU A 126 -0.12 20.45 1.53
CA LEU A 126 -1.49 19.94 1.65
C LEU A 126 -2.53 21.09 1.66
N ALA A 127 -2.24 22.20 2.36
CA ALA A 127 -3.10 23.38 2.36
C ALA A 127 -3.12 24.14 1.01
N GLN A 128 -2.07 24.05 0.21
CA GLN A 128 -1.94 24.69 -1.10
C GLN A 128 -2.42 23.81 -2.27
N ALA A 129 -2.64 22.52 -2.03
CA ALA A 129 -3.08 21.59 -3.06
C ALA A 129 -4.52 21.89 -3.50
N PRO A 130 -4.78 21.99 -4.83
CA PRO A 130 -6.13 22.17 -5.32
C PRO A 130 -7.03 20.96 -5.02
N LEU A 131 -6.46 19.77 -4.93
CA LEU A 131 -7.15 18.50 -4.66
C LEU A 131 -6.25 17.55 -3.87
N LEU A 132 -6.83 16.94 -2.84
CA LEU A 132 -6.20 15.87 -2.07
C LEU A 132 -6.78 14.51 -2.48
N LEU A 133 -5.90 13.53 -2.66
CA LEU A 133 -6.23 12.17 -3.08
C LEU A 133 -5.72 11.16 -2.05
N PRO A 134 -6.29 11.14 -0.82
CA PRO A 134 -5.93 10.13 0.17
C PRO A 134 -6.35 8.74 -0.32
N TRP A 135 -5.55 7.71 0.01
CA TRP A 135 -5.88 6.33 -0.35
C TRP A 135 -7.01 5.75 0.51
N SER A 136 -7.30 6.36 1.65
CA SER A 136 -8.36 5.94 2.57
C SER A 136 -8.88 7.10 3.41
N GLU A 137 -10.08 6.94 3.96
CA GLU A 137 -10.60 7.84 5.00
C GLU A 137 -9.68 7.93 6.22
N GLY A 138 -8.97 6.86 6.54
CA GLY A 138 -7.97 6.83 7.59
C GLY A 138 -6.85 7.84 7.37
N ALA A 139 -6.38 7.98 6.13
CA ALA A 139 -5.36 8.94 5.76
C ALA A 139 -5.82 10.39 5.97
N MET A 140 -7.09 10.69 5.69
CA MET A 140 -7.69 12.00 5.97
C MET A 140 -7.80 12.27 7.47
N ARG A 141 -8.21 11.28 8.25
CA ARG A 141 -8.34 11.43 9.71
C ARG A 141 -7.01 11.66 10.43
N GLU A 142 -5.89 11.20 9.85
CA GLU A 142 -4.56 11.45 10.41
C GLU A 142 -4.00 12.85 10.11
N LEU A 143 -4.64 13.63 9.27
CA LEU A 143 -4.22 15.01 9.05
C LEU A 143 -4.47 15.83 10.33
N SER A 144 -3.44 16.53 10.81
CA SER A 144 -3.52 17.35 12.01
C SER A 144 -4.49 18.54 11.87
N GLU A 145 -4.69 19.00 10.66
CA GLU A 145 -5.62 20.07 10.29
C GLU A 145 -6.34 19.63 9.01
N ARG A 146 -7.66 19.84 8.94
CA ARG A 146 -8.39 19.62 7.68
C ARG A 146 -7.96 20.72 6.70
N PRO A 147 -7.35 20.38 5.57
CA PRO A 147 -7.06 21.36 4.54
C PRO A 147 -8.37 21.99 4.03
N GLY A 148 -8.36 23.27 3.72
CA GLY A 148 -9.53 23.96 3.17
C GLY A 148 -9.86 23.59 1.71
N GLY A 149 -9.05 22.75 1.07
CA GLY A 149 -9.24 22.29 -0.31
C GLY A 149 -10.14 21.06 -0.41
N GLU A 150 -10.51 20.73 -1.64
CA GLU A 150 -11.28 19.52 -1.95
C GLU A 150 -10.47 18.25 -1.66
N ALA A 151 -11.15 17.19 -1.24
CA ALA A 151 -10.56 15.86 -1.08
C ALA A 151 -11.45 14.80 -1.73
N LEU A 152 -10.81 13.85 -2.39
CA LEU A 152 -11.44 12.67 -2.99
C LEU A 152 -10.67 11.45 -2.55
N VAL A 153 -11.31 10.55 -1.80
CA VAL A 153 -10.68 9.27 -1.44
C VAL A 153 -10.54 8.41 -2.68
N LEU A 154 -9.29 8.06 -2.99
CA LEU A 154 -8.96 7.25 -4.16
C LEU A 154 -8.12 6.04 -3.74
N PRO A 155 -8.75 4.89 -3.50
CA PRO A 155 -8.06 3.66 -3.11
C PRO A 155 -7.05 3.18 -4.15
N VAL A 156 -6.13 2.33 -3.72
CA VAL A 156 -5.33 1.50 -4.63
C VAL A 156 -6.16 0.29 -5.00
N ALA A 157 -6.30 0.04 -6.30
CA ALA A 157 -7.13 -1.05 -6.78
C ALA A 157 -6.54 -2.42 -6.38
N VAL A 158 -7.40 -3.28 -5.85
CA VAL A 158 -7.07 -4.66 -5.47
C VAL A 158 -8.14 -5.59 -5.99
N GLU A 159 -7.73 -6.68 -6.64
CA GLU A 159 -8.63 -7.70 -7.16
C GLU A 159 -8.19 -9.10 -6.76
N ALA A 160 -9.11 -10.04 -6.81
CA ALA A 160 -8.76 -11.45 -6.75
C ALA A 160 -7.81 -11.80 -7.90
N SER A 161 -6.74 -12.52 -7.59
CA SER A 161 -5.71 -12.86 -8.59
C SER A 161 -6.05 -14.11 -9.41
N GLY A 162 -7.21 -14.68 -9.18
CA GLY A 162 -7.75 -15.88 -9.84
C GLY A 162 -8.72 -16.62 -8.95
N SER A 163 -9.32 -17.67 -9.44
CA SER A 163 -10.14 -18.57 -8.62
C SER A 163 -9.25 -19.37 -7.66
N SER A 164 -9.70 -19.55 -6.43
CA SER A 164 -9.14 -20.55 -5.52
C SER A 164 -9.60 -21.95 -5.99
N ALA A 165 -9.02 -22.42 -7.09
CA ALA A 165 -9.30 -23.76 -7.58
C ALA A 165 -8.49 -24.76 -6.75
N GLY A 166 -9.09 -25.33 -5.71
CA GLY A 166 -8.49 -26.39 -4.92
C GLY A 166 -8.57 -26.17 -3.39
N GLU A 167 -8.11 -27.18 -2.67
CA GLU A 167 -7.97 -27.17 -1.22
C GLU A 167 -6.89 -26.17 -0.80
N ARG A 168 -7.14 -25.37 0.25
CA ARG A 168 -6.16 -24.46 0.83
C ARG A 168 -5.21 -25.24 1.74
N ASP A 169 -4.08 -25.63 1.20
CA ASP A 169 -3.09 -26.53 1.84
C ASP A 169 -2.06 -25.77 2.72
N ILE A 170 -2.01 -24.44 2.65
CA ILE A 170 -1.18 -23.59 3.51
C ILE A 170 -2.04 -23.08 4.67
N ALA A 171 -1.69 -23.44 5.91
CA ALA A 171 -2.46 -23.01 7.07
C ALA A 171 -2.42 -21.49 7.26
N ALA A 172 -1.22 -20.91 7.22
CA ALA A 172 -1.05 -19.47 7.37
C ALA A 172 0.07 -18.91 6.47
N ILE A 173 -0.09 -17.65 6.06
CA ILE A 173 0.92 -16.89 5.34
C ILE A 173 1.06 -15.50 5.95
N THR A 174 2.26 -14.93 5.93
CA THR A 174 2.55 -13.54 6.29
C THR A 174 3.44 -12.87 5.25
N TYR A 175 3.38 -11.55 5.14
CA TYR A 175 4.26 -10.75 4.29
C TYR A 175 5.16 -9.85 5.13
N ALA A 176 6.47 -10.01 5.00
CA ALA A 176 7.45 -9.39 5.89
C ALA A 176 8.67 -8.80 5.16
N ALA A 177 8.49 -8.06 4.05
CA ALA A 177 9.60 -7.39 3.35
C ALA A 177 10.42 -6.44 4.25
N ASN A 178 9.86 -5.98 5.34
CA ASN A 178 10.57 -5.34 6.46
C ASN A 178 10.12 -6.04 7.76
N PRO A 179 10.83 -7.06 8.24
CA PRO A 179 10.41 -7.87 9.38
C PRO A 179 10.08 -7.06 10.63
N SER A 180 10.89 -6.05 10.96
CA SER A 180 10.68 -5.20 12.13
C SER A 180 9.41 -4.34 11.99
N LYS A 181 9.24 -3.62 10.87
CA LYS A 181 8.05 -2.77 10.64
C LYS A 181 6.76 -3.60 10.61
N LYS A 182 6.83 -4.79 9.99
CA LYS A 182 5.67 -5.70 9.84
C LYS A 182 5.39 -6.56 11.08
N GLY A 183 6.22 -6.42 12.14
CA GLY A 183 6.02 -7.12 13.41
C GLY A 183 6.10 -8.65 13.29
N LEU A 184 7.03 -9.13 12.44
CA LEU A 184 7.20 -10.57 12.20
C LEU A 184 7.56 -11.33 13.48
N ASP A 185 8.27 -10.70 14.41
CA ASP A 185 8.55 -11.22 15.75
C ASP A 185 7.28 -11.66 16.50
N ARG A 186 6.22 -10.85 16.42
CA ARG A 186 4.92 -11.12 17.04
C ARG A 186 4.19 -12.25 16.33
N VAL A 187 4.23 -12.28 14.99
CA VAL A 187 3.62 -13.34 14.18
C VAL A 187 4.28 -14.69 14.48
N LEU A 188 5.62 -14.74 14.52
CA LEU A 188 6.35 -15.96 14.85
C LEU A 188 6.11 -16.43 16.29
N ALA A 189 5.95 -15.51 17.24
CA ALA A 189 5.60 -15.85 18.63
C ALA A 189 4.19 -16.47 18.69
N ALA A 190 3.20 -15.85 18.03
CA ALA A 190 1.83 -16.37 17.96
C ALA A 190 1.77 -17.75 17.27
N TRP A 191 2.51 -17.91 16.16
CA TRP A 191 2.57 -19.19 15.46
C TRP A 191 3.13 -20.30 16.34
N ARG A 192 4.24 -20.06 17.06
CA ARG A 192 4.79 -21.06 17.99
C ARG A 192 3.80 -21.47 19.07
N ALA A 193 3.06 -20.51 19.65
CA ALA A 193 2.06 -20.79 20.67
C ALA A 193 0.89 -21.63 20.14
N VAL A 194 0.50 -21.48 18.87
CA VAL A 194 -0.55 -22.29 18.25
C VAL A 194 -0.04 -23.67 17.84
N SER A 195 1.21 -23.77 17.37
CA SER A 195 1.78 -25.02 16.87
C SER A 195 2.19 -25.99 17.98
N SER A 196 2.45 -25.50 19.21
CA SER A 196 2.83 -26.35 20.35
C SER A 196 1.66 -27.06 21.00
N ASP A 197 0.40 -26.56 20.87
CA ASP A 197 -0.71 -26.92 21.74
C ASP A 197 -1.82 -27.74 21.06
N GLY A 198 -1.68 -28.19 19.79
CA GLY A 198 -2.83 -28.82 19.15
C GLY A 198 -2.63 -29.43 17.76
N PRO A 199 -3.74 -29.77 17.08
CA PRO A 199 -3.77 -30.42 15.76
C PRO A 199 -3.10 -29.59 14.64
N VAL A 200 -2.82 -28.32 14.90
CA VAL A 200 -2.08 -27.41 14.00
C VAL A 200 -0.61 -27.76 13.89
N GLY A 201 -0.07 -28.67 14.73
CA GLY A 201 1.36 -29.00 14.79
C GLY A 201 1.98 -29.57 13.50
N ALA A 202 1.18 -30.08 12.57
CA ALA A 202 1.62 -30.51 11.25
C ALA A 202 1.47 -29.42 10.17
N SER A 203 1.01 -28.23 10.53
CA SER A 203 0.70 -27.14 9.62
C SER A 203 1.91 -26.22 9.37
N GLU A 204 1.84 -25.45 8.29
CA GLU A 204 2.93 -24.54 7.88
C GLU A 204 2.51 -23.07 7.92
N LEU A 205 3.41 -22.22 8.46
CA LEU A 205 3.40 -20.77 8.26
C LEU A 205 4.41 -20.41 7.16
N VAL A 206 3.94 -19.84 6.07
CA VAL A 206 4.79 -19.31 5.00
C VAL A 206 5.12 -17.84 5.29
N VAL A 207 6.40 -17.49 5.28
CA VAL A 207 6.91 -16.12 5.39
C VAL A 207 7.39 -15.64 4.03
N ALA A 208 6.63 -14.75 3.40
CA ALA A 208 6.97 -14.15 2.12
C ALA A 208 7.59 -12.75 2.29
N GLY A 209 8.44 -12.34 1.34
CA GLY A 209 9.05 -11.02 1.29
C GLY A 209 10.33 -10.87 2.10
N ALA A 210 10.72 -11.84 2.92
CA ALA A 210 11.99 -11.88 3.64
C ALA A 210 12.69 -13.21 3.41
N SER A 211 13.99 -13.19 3.15
CA SER A 211 14.82 -14.36 3.08
C SER A 211 15.28 -14.79 4.48
N ASP A 212 15.85 -15.99 4.61
CA ASP A 212 16.45 -16.46 5.86
C ASP A 212 17.57 -15.54 6.35
N ASP A 213 18.30 -14.90 5.43
CA ASP A 213 19.31 -13.90 5.75
C ASP A 213 18.70 -12.61 6.30
N ASP A 214 17.53 -12.19 5.78
CA ASP A 214 16.79 -11.04 6.30
C ASP A 214 16.26 -11.33 7.71
N LEU A 215 15.77 -12.55 7.94
CA LEU A 215 15.32 -12.99 9.27
C LEU A 215 16.49 -12.99 10.27
N ARG A 216 17.63 -13.59 9.91
CA ARG A 216 18.82 -13.59 10.77
C ARG A 216 19.33 -12.19 11.10
N ARG A 217 19.36 -11.27 10.11
CA ARG A 217 19.72 -9.87 10.31
C ARG A 217 18.72 -9.12 11.21
N ALA A 218 17.47 -9.51 11.22
CA ALA A 218 16.45 -9.00 12.12
C ALA A 218 16.49 -9.63 13.52
N GLY A 219 17.42 -10.54 13.81
CA GLY A 219 17.51 -11.28 15.07
C GLY A 219 16.41 -12.32 15.25
N LEU A 220 15.77 -12.75 14.16
CA LEU A 220 14.72 -13.75 14.15
C LEU A 220 15.29 -15.10 13.72
N ALA A 221 14.88 -16.18 14.42
CA ALA A 221 15.26 -17.52 14.01
C ALA A 221 14.58 -17.87 12.67
N ALA A 222 15.37 -18.11 11.65
CA ALA A 222 14.94 -18.77 10.43
C ALA A 222 14.75 -20.26 10.76
N GLY A 223 13.50 -20.76 10.69
CA GLY A 223 13.25 -22.17 10.90
C GLY A 223 12.96 -22.56 12.36
N GLY A 224 11.72 -22.38 12.78
CA GLY A 224 11.08 -23.17 13.83
C GLY A 224 10.26 -24.27 13.16
N ALA A 225 9.82 -25.29 13.93
CA ALA A 225 8.92 -26.30 13.41
C ALA A 225 7.71 -25.66 12.72
N GLY A 226 7.47 -25.99 11.44
CA GLY A 226 6.33 -25.47 10.68
C GLY A 226 6.48 -24.02 10.17
N VAL A 227 7.67 -23.44 10.08
CA VAL A 227 7.89 -22.10 9.46
C VAL A 227 8.79 -22.22 8.24
N ARG A 228 8.30 -21.75 7.08
CA ARG A 228 9.07 -21.74 5.83
C ARG A 228 9.17 -20.31 5.29
N SER A 229 10.37 -19.78 5.15
CA SER A 229 10.65 -18.54 4.45
C SER A 229 10.81 -18.82 2.95
N VAL A 230 10.17 -17.98 2.13
CA VAL A 230 10.24 -18.08 0.66
C VAL A 230 10.95 -16.89 0.02
N GLY A 231 11.42 -15.96 0.83
CA GLY A 231 12.11 -14.77 0.33
C GLY A 231 11.20 -13.79 -0.44
N PRO A 232 11.80 -12.82 -1.11
CA PRO A 232 11.10 -11.96 -2.07
C PRO A 232 10.65 -12.79 -3.28
N LEU A 233 9.38 -12.67 -3.66
CA LEU A 233 8.77 -13.37 -4.78
C LEU A 233 8.25 -12.37 -5.82
N PRO A 234 8.19 -12.76 -7.11
CA PRO A 234 7.33 -12.12 -8.09
C PRO A 234 5.89 -12.05 -7.61
N ARG A 235 5.17 -11.01 -8.02
CA ARG A 235 3.78 -10.78 -7.55
C ARG A 235 2.86 -11.98 -7.81
N GLU A 236 2.96 -12.58 -8.99
CA GLU A 236 2.12 -13.72 -9.37
C GLU A 236 2.36 -14.94 -8.47
N GLU A 237 3.61 -15.24 -8.15
CA GLU A 237 3.98 -16.34 -7.26
C GLU A 237 3.49 -16.08 -5.82
N TYR A 238 3.65 -14.84 -5.32
CA TYR A 238 3.12 -14.45 -4.02
C TYR A 238 1.61 -14.58 -3.96
N ARG A 239 0.88 -14.11 -4.99
CA ARG A 239 -0.56 -14.22 -5.08
C ARG A 239 -1.03 -15.68 -5.21
N ALA A 240 -0.25 -16.53 -5.87
CA ALA A 240 -0.52 -17.98 -5.91
C ALA A 240 -0.44 -18.61 -4.52
N LEU A 241 0.50 -18.19 -3.66
CA LEU A 241 0.57 -18.63 -2.27
C LEU A 241 -0.63 -18.13 -1.45
N LEU A 242 -1.09 -16.89 -1.66
CA LEU A 242 -2.28 -16.38 -0.98
C LEU A 242 -3.53 -17.21 -1.31
N ARG A 243 -3.73 -17.59 -2.58
CA ARG A 243 -4.86 -18.46 -2.96
C ARG A 243 -4.85 -19.84 -2.30
N ARG A 244 -3.66 -20.33 -1.92
CA ARG A 244 -3.48 -21.61 -1.21
C ARG A 244 -3.55 -21.46 0.32
N ALA A 245 -3.44 -20.26 0.85
CA ALA A 245 -3.42 -20.01 2.28
C ALA A 245 -4.85 -19.88 2.85
N ARG A 246 -5.09 -20.46 4.02
CA ARG A 246 -6.34 -20.31 4.77
C ARG A 246 -6.38 -18.95 5.48
N VAL A 247 -5.25 -18.57 6.11
CA VAL A 247 -5.14 -17.39 6.94
C VAL A 247 -3.98 -16.53 6.47
N PHE A 248 -4.22 -15.21 6.36
CA PHE A 248 -3.16 -14.22 6.30
C PHE A 248 -3.00 -13.61 7.70
N VAL A 249 -1.83 -13.79 8.32
CA VAL A 249 -1.57 -13.29 9.67
C VAL A 249 -0.55 -12.16 9.64
N CYS A 250 -0.83 -11.05 10.32
CA CYS A 250 0.09 -9.92 10.42
C CYS A 250 -0.07 -9.16 11.76
N ALA A 251 1.03 -8.55 12.21
CA ALA A 251 1.05 -7.75 13.44
C ALA A 251 1.88 -6.48 13.27
N PRO A 252 1.58 -5.63 12.28
CA PRO A 252 2.40 -4.47 11.98
C PRO A 252 2.47 -3.52 13.19
N ARG A 253 3.64 -2.89 13.38
CA ARG A 253 3.80 -1.87 14.42
C ARG A 253 3.07 -0.58 14.06
N ARG A 254 2.93 -0.33 12.78
CA ARG A 254 2.12 0.69 12.13
C ARG A 254 1.82 0.23 10.70
N GLU A 255 0.60 0.45 10.21
CA GLU A 255 0.23 0.18 8.82
C GLU A 255 -0.38 1.43 8.19
N ASP A 256 0.22 1.88 7.10
CA ASP A 256 -0.19 3.11 6.44
C ASP A 256 -1.36 2.89 5.47
N TYR A 257 -1.43 1.71 4.83
CA TYR A 257 -2.58 1.35 3.98
C TYR A 257 -2.93 -0.14 4.10
N GLY A 258 -1.97 -1.03 3.87
CA GLY A 258 -2.20 -2.47 3.99
C GLY A 258 -2.56 -3.14 2.68
N ILE A 259 -1.81 -2.89 1.58
CA ILE A 259 -2.04 -3.55 0.28
C ILE A 259 -2.00 -5.07 0.41
N ALA A 260 -1.01 -5.63 1.11
CA ALA A 260 -0.87 -7.08 1.27
C ALA A 260 -2.06 -7.71 2.00
N GLN A 261 -2.65 -7.00 2.96
CA GLN A 261 -3.84 -7.42 3.68
C GLN A 261 -5.09 -7.38 2.80
N LEU A 262 -5.25 -6.32 2.00
CA LEU A 262 -6.34 -6.24 1.02
C LEU A 262 -6.21 -7.31 -0.07
N GLU A 263 -4.99 -7.55 -0.56
CA GLU A 263 -4.72 -8.63 -1.50
C GLU A 263 -5.04 -10.01 -0.93
N ALA A 264 -4.72 -10.24 0.34
CA ALA A 264 -5.05 -11.49 1.02
C ALA A 264 -6.57 -11.70 1.17
N LEU A 265 -7.31 -10.66 1.52
CA LEU A 265 -8.77 -10.68 1.55
C LEU A 265 -9.35 -10.95 0.16
N ALA A 266 -8.83 -10.30 -0.89
CA ALA A 266 -9.27 -10.50 -2.27
C ALA A 266 -9.01 -11.92 -2.78
N ASP A 267 -7.93 -12.56 -2.34
CA ASP A 267 -7.64 -13.97 -2.64
C ASP A 267 -8.31 -14.95 -1.66
N GLY A 268 -9.20 -14.44 -0.79
CA GLY A 268 -10.06 -15.23 0.08
C GLY A 268 -9.40 -15.78 1.35
N CYS A 269 -8.25 -15.23 1.78
CA CYS A 269 -7.68 -15.54 3.09
C CYS A 269 -8.51 -14.89 4.21
N MET A 270 -8.65 -15.58 5.35
CA MET A 270 -9.07 -14.91 6.57
C MET A 270 -7.93 -13.99 7.07
N LEU A 271 -8.27 -12.76 7.44
CA LEU A 271 -7.29 -11.78 7.90
C LEU A 271 -7.22 -11.76 9.43
N VAL A 272 -6.14 -12.31 9.97
CA VAL A 272 -5.79 -12.21 11.40
C VAL A 272 -4.81 -11.09 11.60
N THR A 273 -5.16 -10.07 12.39
CA THR A 273 -4.33 -8.88 12.56
C THR A 273 -4.45 -8.28 13.95
N THR A 274 -3.47 -7.43 14.30
CA THR A 274 -3.55 -6.58 15.49
C THR A 274 -4.21 -5.23 15.14
N PRO A 275 -4.82 -4.51 16.12
CA PRO A 275 -5.33 -3.15 15.94
C PRO A 275 -4.17 -2.14 15.87
N ALA A 276 -3.35 -2.24 14.80
CA ALA A 276 -2.19 -1.40 14.62
C ALA A 276 -2.57 0.07 14.35
N PRO A 277 -1.75 1.04 14.79
CA PRO A 277 -1.94 2.44 14.45
C PRO A 277 -1.69 2.69 12.96
N GLY A 278 -2.25 3.78 12.45
CA GLY A 278 -2.14 4.21 11.05
C GLY A 278 -3.47 4.21 10.32
N PRO A 279 -3.49 4.70 9.08
CA PRO A 279 -4.70 4.72 8.23
C PRO A 279 -5.28 3.36 7.85
N TYR A 280 -4.58 2.33 8.00
CA TYR A 280 -4.82 0.89 7.83
C TYR A 280 -6.21 0.53 7.24
N ALA A 281 -6.33 0.58 5.91
CA ALA A 281 -7.60 0.43 5.20
C ALA A 281 -8.28 -0.94 5.42
N ALA A 282 -7.50 -2.03 5.57
CA ALA A 282 -8.03 -3.36 5.78
C ALA A 282 -8.55 -3.59 7.23
N LEU A 283 -8.20 -2.75 8.21
CA LEU A 283 -8.58 -2.97 9.61
C LEU A 283 -10.10 -2.87 9.87
N PRO A 284 -10.83 -1.88 9.37
CA PRO A 284 -12.30 -1.86 9.51
C PRO A 284 -12.96 -3.05 8.82
N LEU A 285 -12.48 -3.48 7.65
CA LEU A 285 -13.00 -4.64 6.94
C LEU A 285 -12.81 -5.93 7.76
N ALA A 286 -11.61 -6.12 8.34
CA ALA A 286 -11.33 -7.26 9.19
C ALA A 286 -12.24 -7.31 10.42
N ARG A 287 -12.55 -6.17 11.05
CA ARG A 287 -13.48 -6.08 12.19
C ARG A 287 -14.92 -6.40 11.80
N GLU A 288 -15.35 -6.00 10.61
CA GLU A 288 -16.70 -6.27 10.10
C GLU A 288 -16.87 -7.74 9.70
N LEU A 289 -15.83 -8.34 9.13
CA LEU A 289 -15.83 -9.75 8.74
C LEU A 289 -15.87 -10.68 9.96
N ASP A 290 -14.94 -10.51 10.90
CA ASP A 290 -14.91 -11.24 12.16
C ASP A 290 -14.07 -10.46 13.20
N PRO A 291 -14.69 -9.81 14.18
CA PRO A 291 -13.97 -9.04 15.21
C PRO A 291 -13.04 -9.88 16.08
N ARG A 292 -13.22 -11.20 16.19
CA ARG A 292 -12.35 -12.11 16.95
C ARG A 292 -10.95 -12.18 16.34
N LEU A 293 -10.83 -11.94 15.02
CA LEU A 293 -9.57 -12.01 14.27
C LEU A 293 -8.74 -10.70 14.36
N VAL A 294 -9.27 -9.68 15.01
CA VAL A 294 -8.57 -8.41 15.27
C VAL A 294 -8.26 -8.29 16.76
N SER A 295 -7.09 -8.77 17.19
CA SER A 295 -6.76 -8.89 18.60
C SER A 295 -5.29 -8.60 18.91
N LEU A 296 -5.02 -8.11 20.13
CA LEU A 296 -3.66 -8.08 20.69
C LEU A 296 -3.20 -9.49 21.09
N ASP A 297 -4.12 -10.38 21.47
CA ASP A 297 -3.88 -11.81 21.57
C ASP A 297 -3.94 -12.43 20.16
N LEU A 298 -2.81 -12.29 19.45
CA LEU A 298 -2.70 -12.79 18.09
C LEU A 298 -2.73 -14.32 18.02
N ALA A 299 -2.28 -15.02 19.07
CA ALA A 299 -2.32 -16.48 19.12
C ALA A 299 -3.75 -16.99 19.25
N GLY A 300 -4.54 -16.41 20.15
CA GLY A 300 -5.97 -16.73 20.27
C GLY A 300 -6.75 -16.46 19.00
N ALA A 301 -6.52 -15.30 18.35
CA ALA A 301 -7.15 -14.96 17.08
C ALA A 301 -6.75 -15.93 15.95
N LEU A 302 -5.47 -16.31 15.88
CA LEU A 302 -4.99 -17.26 14.89
C LEU A 302 -5.58 -18.66 15.10
N ARG A 303 -5.69 -19.11 16.35
CA ARG A 303 -6.35 -20.37 16.69
C ARG A 303 -7.82 -20.34 16.28
N ALA A 304 -8.55 -19.29 16.60
CA ALA A 304 -9.94 -19.11 16.19
C ALA A 304 -10.11 -19.21 14.66
N ALA A 305 -9.25 -18.58 13.89
CA ALA A 305 -9.31 -18.63 12.43
C ALA A 305 -9.02 -20.03 11.85
N LEU A 306 -8.16 -20.82 12.50
CA LEU A 306 -7.77 -22.14 12.01
C LEU A 306 -8.73 -23.25 12.44
N GLU A 307 -9.30 -23.18 13.66
CA GLU A 307 -10.11 -24.22 14.28
C GLU A 307 -11.62 -23.96 14.15
N ASP A 308 -12.05 -22.69 14.16
CA ASP A 308 -13.46 -22.27 14.05
C ASP A 308 -13.63 -21.16 12.99
N PRO A 309 -13.34 -21.47 11.70
CA PRO A 309 -13.42 -20.49 10.63
C PRO A 309 -14.85 -20.02 10.39
N VAL A 310 -15.02 -18.72 10.15
CA VAL A 310 -16.33 -18.16 9.77
C VAL A 310 -16.74 -18.67 8.40
N ALA A 311 -17.95 -19.21 8.31
CA ALA A 311 -18.55 -19.59 7.04
C ALA A 311 -18.67 -18.35 6.11
N ASP A 312 -18.54 -18.55 4.81
CA ASP A 312 -18.69 -17.52 3.77
C ASP A 312 -17.78 -16.28 3.94
N TYR A 313 -16.70 -16.38 4.74
CA TYR A 313 -15.78 -15.26 4.98
C TYR A 313 -15.27 -14.64 3.68
N ALA A 314 -14.85 -15.47 2.72
CA ALA A 314 -14.33 -15.00 1.43
C ALA A 314 -15.40 -14.30 0.58
N ALA A 315 -16.64 -14.83 0.58
CA ALA A 315 -17.75 -14.19 -0.15
C ALA A 315 -18.12 -12.83 0.45
N ARG A 316 -18.19 -12.74 1.79
CA ARG A 316 -18.42 -11.47 2.50
C ARG A 316 -17.28 -10.49 2.26
N ALA A 317 -16.03 -10.95 2.26
CA ALA A 317 -14.87 -10.11 1.96
C ALA A 317 -14.92 -9.54 0.54
N ALA A 318 -15.34 -10.33 -0.45
CA ALA A 318 -15.50 -9.88 -1.83
C ALA A 318 -16.50 -8.71 -1.94
N VAL A 319 -17.63 -8.77 -1.23
CA VAL A 319 -18.62 -7.66 -1.19
C VAL A 319 -18.00 -6.40 -0.57
N LEU A 320 -17.33 -6.52 0.57
CA LEU A 320 -16.70 -5.38 1.24
C LEU A 320 -15.53 -4.77 0.44
N LEU A 321 -14.93 -5.55 -0.46
CA LEU A 321 -13.85 -5.10 -1.32
C LEU A 321 -14.32 -4.43 -2.62
N GLU A 322 -15.61 -4.40 -2.95
CA GLU A 322 -16.10 -3.76 -4.18
C GLU A 322 -15.59 -2.32 -4.39
N PRO A 323 -15.54 -1.44 -3.37
CA PRO A 323 -14.99 -0.09 -3.54
C PRO A 323 -13.50 -0.05 -3.84
N PHE A 324 -12.77 -1.13 -3.52
CA PHE A 324 -11.35 -1.30 -3.79
C PHE A 324 -11.10 -2.03 -5.11
N GLY A 325 -12.11 -2.54 -5.77
CA GLY A 325 -11.99 -3.21 -7.06
C GLY A 325 -11.61 -2.26 -8.19
N THR A 326 -10.97 -2.78 -9.25
CA THR A 326 -10.55 -1.96 -10.41
C THR A 326 -11.72 -1.20 -11.01
N ALA A 327 -12.88 -1.83 -11.21
CA ALA A 327 -14.06 -1.17 -11.76
C ALA A 327 -14.57 -0.02 -10.88
N GLY A 328 -14.56 -0.19 -9.55
CA GLY A 328 -14.93 0.86 -8.59
C GLY A 328 -13.98 2.06 -8.66
N VAL A 329 -12.67 1.78 -8.65
CA VAL A 329 -11.64 2.83 -8.72
C VAL A 329 -11.69 3.55 -10.08
N GLU A 330 -11.84 2.83 -11.19
CA GLU A 330 -11.95 3.42 -12.54
C GLU A 330 -13.18 4.32 -12.68
N ARG A 331 -14.30 3.93 -12.10
CA ARG A 331 -15.51 4.78 -12.07
C ARG A 331 -15.23 6.09 -11.34
N VAL A 332 -14.64 6.04 -10.14
CA VAL A 332 -14.28 7.26 -9.38
C VAL A 332 -13.29 8.12 -10.18
N VAL A 333 -12.33 7.50 -10.87
CA VAL A 333 -11.38 8.23 -11.73
C VAL A 333 -12.09 8.93 -12.89
N ALA A 334 -13.02 8.25 -13.57
CA ALA A 334 -13.70 8.80 -14.72
C ALA A 334 -14.76 9.85 -14.35
N GLU A 335 -15.57 9.59 -13.33
CA GLU A 335 -16.72 10.42 -12.98
C GLU A 335 -16.38 11.57 -12.05
N GLU A 336 -15.35 11.40 -11.19
CA GLU A 336 -15.04 12.38 -10.15
C GLU A 336 -13.64 12.99 -10.28
N LEU A 337 -12.59 12.17 -10.44
CA LEU A 337 -11.23 12.66 -10.42
C LEU A 337 -10.88 13.46 -11.66
N LEU A 338 -11.08 12.88 -12.85
CA LEU A 338 -10.66 13.50 -14.11
C LEU A 338 -11.38 14.86 -14.36
N PRO A 339 -12.70 15.00 -14.13
CA PRO A 339 -13.36 16.29 -14.23
C PRO A 339 -12.76 17.35 -13.29
N ARG A 340 -12.49 17.00 -12.01
CA ARG A 340 -11.90 17.93 -11.03
C ARG A 340 -10.46 18.32 -11.34
N LEU A 341 -9.70 17.45 -12.00
CA LEU A 341 -8.32 17.74 -12.41
C LEU A 341 -8.25 18.69 -13.59
N LEU A 342 -9.23 18.63 -14.50
CA LEU A 342 -9.21 19.37 -15.77
C LEU A 342 -10.13 20.62 -15.76
N ALA A 343 -10.92 20.81 -14.69
CA ALA A 343 -11.65 22.05 -14.46
C ALA A 343 -10.69 23.21 -14.17
#